data_f55a694319c2e173f283975cbea669bb
#
_entry.id   f55a694319c2e173f283975cbea669bb
#
_cell.length_a   1.000
_cell.length_b   1.000
_cell.length_c   1.000
_cell.angle_alpha   90.00
_cell.angle_beta   90.00
_cell.angle_gamma   90.00
#
_symmetry.space_group_name_H-M   'P 1'
#
loop_
_entity.id
_entity.type
_entity.pdbx_description
1 polymer ?
#
loop_
_entity_poly.entity_id
_entity_poly.type
_entity_poly.pdbx_seq_one_letter_code
_entity_poly.pdbx_strand_id
1 'polypeptide(L)'
;MMFMGKRADDLRLIGFEPVVGTEPKILILGSMPSEASLTAGCYYAHPRNRFWRVVGACFGFDPALPYKERLEALTASGAALWDTIESCERTGSLDSAILRPQVNDFPAFFAAHPTIKRVCLNGGKAAQMWRRHAVPVLTEHADMLKDLDVRVLPSTSPANARMGLEDLLALWRPALDVQSNVGKTVNKIVA
;
A
#
# COMPACT_ATOMS: atom_id res chain seq x y z
N MET A 1 19.60 -37.49 17.41
CA MET A 1 18.43 -36.64 17.31
C MET A 1 18.75 -35.52 16.33
N MET A 2 18.30 -35.71 15.09
CA MET A 2 18.75 -34.92 13.93
C MET A 2 17.82 -33.69 13.84
N PHE A 3 18.37 -32.51 14.08
CA PHE A 3 17.63 -31.26 13.81
C PHE A 3 17.46 -31.13 12.30
N MET A 4 16.28 -31.48 11.79
CA MET A 4 15.88 -31.10 10.43
C MET A 4 15.77 -29.56 10.39
N GLY A 5 16.75 -28.93 9.76
CA GLY A 5 16.68 -27.50 9.45
C GLY A 5 15.42 -27.22 8.62
N LYS A 6 14.58 -26.31 9.08
CA LYS A 6 13.48 -25.78 8.27
C LYS A 6 14.06 -25.30 6.95
N ARG A 7 13.48 -25.73 5.83
CA ARG A 7 13.86 -25.22 4.49
C ARG A 7 13.61 -23.70 4.44
N ALA A 8 14.44 -22.98 3.72
CA ALA A 8 14.32 -21.51 3.57
C ALA A 8 12.93 -21.08 3.05
N ASP A 9 12.25 -21.95 2.29
CA ASP A 9 10.89 -21.71 1.81
C ASP A 9 9.83 -21.74 2.92
N ASP A 10 10.08 -22.45 4.05
CA ASP A 10 9.13 -22.50 5.19
C ASP A 10 9.07 -21.20 6.01
N LEU A 11 9.93 -20.22 5.74
CA LEU A 11 10.03 -18.96 6.46
C LEU A 11 9.48 -17.75 5.66
N ARG A 12 9.04 -18.01 4.42
CA ARG A 12 8.60 -16.95 3.54
C ARG A 12 7.15 -16.54 3.83
N LEU A 13 6.95 -15.27 4.15
CA LEU A 13 5.64 -14.67 4.31
C LEU A 13 5.13 -14.24 2.92
N ILE A 14 3.88 -14.52 2.64
CA ILE A 14 3.20 -14.10 1.40
C ILE A 14 2.21 -13.00 1.76
N GLY A 15 2.20 -11.93 0.98
CA GLY A 15 1.25 -10.83 1.08
C GLY A 15 -0.16 -11.22 0.65
N PHE A 16 -1.05 -10.24 0.64
CA PHE A 16 -2.43 -10.44 0.21
C PHE A 16 -2.61 -10.09 -1.27
N GLU A 17 -3.65 -10.66 -1.86
CA GLU A 17 -4.14 -10.23 -3.16
C GLU A 17 -4.61 -8.76 -3.14
N PRO A 18 -4.57 -8.05 -4.26
CA PRO A 18 -5.06 -6.68 -4.33
C PRO A 18 -6.57 -6.63 -4.12
N VAL A 19 -7.02 -5.59 -3.44
CA VAL A 19 -8.45 -5.26 -3.33
C VAL A 19 -8.75 -4.17 -4.33
N VAL A 20 -9.57 -4.48 -5.34
CA VAL A 20 -9.81 -3.58 -6.47
C VAL A 20 -11.31 -3.52 -6.77
N GLY A 21 -11.84 -2.33 -6.99
CA GLY A 21 -13.21 -2.12 -7.46
C GLY A 21 -13.30 -2.04 -8.98
N THR A 22 -14.47 -1.66 -9.50
CA THR A 22 -14.76 -1.65 -10.94
C THR A 22 -13.96 -0.60 -11.70
N GLU A 23 -13.79 0.60 -11.15
CA GLU A 23 -13.09 1.72 -11.79
C GLU A 23 -12.08 2.37 -10.82
N PRO A 24 -10.99 1.67 -10.48
CA PRO A 24 -10.00 2.19 -9.56
C PRO A 24 -9.26 3.39 -10.19
N LYS A 25 -9.11 4.48 -9.43
CA LYS A 25 -8.39 5.69 -9.84
C LYS A 25 -7.11 5.90 -9.05
N ILE A 26 -7.08 5.38 -7.83
CA ILE A 26 -5.97 5.47 -6.89
C ILE A 26 -5.58 4.07 -6.45
N LEU A 27 -4.28 3.77 -6.44
CA LEU A 27 -3.72 2.60 -5.76
C LEU A 27 -3.04 3.06 -4.47
N ILE A 28 -3.50 2.54 -3.33
CA ILE A 28 -2.83 2.73 -2.05
C ILE A 28 -1.95 1.50 -1.79
N LEU A 29 -0.65 1.72 -1.59
CA LEU A 29 0.32 0.66 -1.36
C LEU A 29 0.91 0.73 0.05
N GLY A 30 0.77 -0.36 0.81
CA GLY A 30 1.60 -0.64 1.97
C GLY A 30 2.96 -1.22 1.59
N SER A 31 3.73 -1.62 2.59
CA SER A 31 4.99 -2.37 2.38
C SER A 31 4.75 -3.87 2.31
N MET A 32 4.24 -4.43 3.39
CA MET A 32 3.93 -5.85 3.61
C MET A 32 2.93 -5.96 4.76
N PRO A 33 1.95 -6.88 4.76
CA PRO A 33 1.05 -7.06 5.87
C PRO A 33 1.79 -7.36 7.18
N SER A 34 1.32 -6.78 8.30
CA SER A 34 1.85 -7.12 9.64
C SER A 34 1.48 -8.54 10.05
N GLU A 35 2.13 -9.10 11.09
CA GLU A 35 1.74 -10.40 11.65
C GLU A 35 0.25 -10.43 12.05
N ALA A 36 -0.24 -9.36 12.68
CA ALA A 36 -1.66 -9.24 13.03
C ALA A 36 -2.56 -9.27 11.80
N SER A 37 -2.13 -8.67 10.69
CA SER A 37 -2.86 -8.69 9.42
C SER A 37 -2.86 -10.08 8.80
N LEU A 38 -1.70 -10.73 8.73
CA LEU A 38 -1.56 -12.09 8.19
C LEU A 38 -2.39 -13.10 9.00
N THR A 39 -2.36 -13.01 10.33
CA THR A 39 -3.14 -13.88 11.23
C THR A 39 -4.65 -13.68 11.04
N ALA A 40 -5.08 -12.42 10.88
CA ALA A 40 -6.49 -12.08 10.74
C ALA A 40 -7.02 -12.23 9.30
N GLY A 41 -6.15 -12.40 8.30
CA GLY A 41 -6.52 -12.37 6.88
C GLY A 41 -7.07 -11.00 6.43
N CYS A 42 -6.66 -9.92 7.08
CA CYS A 42 -7.24 -8.59 6.89
C CYS A 42 -6.17 -7.50 6.77
N TYR A 43 -6.28 -6.64 5.77
CA TYR A 43 -5.43 -5.45 5.67
C TYR A 43 -5.57 -4.56 6.90
N TYR A 44 -4.44 -4.12 7.44
CA TYR A 44 -4.36 -3.17 8.56
C TYR A 44 -5.14 -3.61 9.80
N ALA A 45 -5.08 -4.91 10.14
CA ALA A 45 -5.84 -5.50 11.25
C ALA A 45 -5.33 -5.10 12.64
N HIS A 46 -4.08 -4.61 12.77
CA HIS A 46 -3.55 -4.21 14.07
C HIS A 46 -4.38 -3.05 14.66
N PRO A 47 -4.94 -3.17 15.89
CA PRO A 47 -5.93 -2.22 16.43
C PRO A 47 -5.42 -0.78 16.57
N ARG A 48 -4.10 -0.59 16.74
CA ARG A 48 -3.49 0.75 16.79
C ARG A 48 -3.10 1.29 15.41
N ASN A 49 -3.31 0.55 14.31
CA ASN A 49 -3.06 1.10 12.98
C ASN A 49 -4.17 2.09 12.62
N ARG A 50 -3.78 3.26 12.15
CA ARG A 50 -4.71 4.36 11.87
C ARG A 50 -5.25 4.35 10.43
N PHE A 51 -4.88 3.36 9.62
CA PHE A 51 -5.25 3.31 8.20
C PHE A 51 -6.76 3.47 7.98
N TRP A 52 -7.57 2.61 8.59
CA TRP A 52 -9.03 2.66 8.41
C TRP A 52 -9.65 3.95 8.92
N ARG A 53 -9.11 4.55 9.98
CA ARG A 53 -9.54 5.87 10.48
C ARG A 53 -9.19 6.97 9.50
N VAL A 54 -8.01 6.92 8.87
CA VAL A 54 -7.56 7.91 7.90
C VAL A 54 -8.39 7.82 6.62
N VAL A 55 -8.49 6.64 5.99
CA VAL A 55 -9.22 6.49 4.73
C VAL A 55 -10.73 6.66 4.92
N GLY A 56 -11.29 6.21 6.05
CA GLY A 56 -12.69 6.46 6.39
C GLY A 56 -13.02 7.95 6.50
N ALA A 57 -12.15 8.73 7.16
CA ALA A 57 -12.32 10.18 7.25
C ALA A 57 -12.07 10.91 5.92
N CYS A 58 -11.23 10.35 5.02
CA CYS A 58 -10.98 10.92 3.70
C CYS A 58 -12.13 10.66 2.71
N PHE A 59 -12.69 9.45 2.74
CA PHE A 59 -13.72 8.98 1.81
C PHE A 59 -15.16 9.03 2.37
N GLY A 60 -15.32 9.38 3.65
CA GLY A 60 -16.64 9.58 4.26
C GLY A 60 -17.34 8.29 4.69
N PHE A 61 -16.62 7.25 5.09
CA PHE A 61 -17.21 6.03 5.66
C PHE A 61 -16.75 5.77 7.10
N ASP A 62 -17.58 5.04 7.86
CA ASP A 62 -17.28 4.68 9.25
C ASP A 62 -16.14 3.64 9.30
N PRO A 63 -14.99 3.94 9.96
CA PRO A 63 -13.90 2.98 10.13
C PRO A 63 -14.25 1.79 11.03
N ALA A 64 -15.37 1.83 11.77
CA ALA A 64 -15.85 0.76 12.63
C ALA A 64 -16.72 -0.29 11.91
N LEU A 65 -17.07 -0.06 10.65
CA LEU A 65 -17.80 -1.04 9.83
C LEU A 65 -17.11 -2.42 9.83
N PRO A 66 -17.85 -3.51 9.63
CA PRO A 66 -17.28 -4.83 9.35
C PRO A 66 -16.23 -4.76 8.23
N TYR A 67 -15.19 -5.60 8.31
CA TYR A 67 -14.05 -5.52 7.39
C TYR A 67 -14.46 -5.55 5.91
N LYS A 68 -15.40 -6.44 5.55
CA LYS A 68 -15.92 -6.53 4.18
C LYS A 68 -16.56 -5.22 3.72
N GLU A 69 -17.39 -4.60 4.55
CA GLU A 69 -18.06 -3.34 4.23
C GLU A 69 -17.05 -2.18 4.10
N ARG A 70 -15.96 -2.18 4.91
CA ARG A 70 -14.87 -1.21 4.74
C ARG A 70 -14.17 -1.35 3.40
N LEU A 71 -13.94 -2.60 2.94
CA LEU A 71 -13.35 -2.83 1.62
C LEU A 71 -14.30 -2.37 0.50
N GLU A 72 -15.60 -2.65 0.62
CA GLU A 72 -16.62 -2.21 -0.33
C GLU A 72 -16.69 -0.67 -0.40
N ALA A 73 -16.69 0.01 0.75
CA ALA A 73 -16.70 1.48 0.81
C ALA A 73 -15.41 2.09 0.23
N LEU A 74 -14.25 1.49 0.52
CA LEU A 74 -12.97 1.93 -0.03
C LEU A 74 -12.95 1.81 -1.56
N THR A 75 -13.36 0.66 -2.09
CA THR A 75 -13.36 0.41 -3.54
C THR A 75 -14.43 1.22 -4.26
N ALA A 76 -15.60 1.42 -3.66
CA ALA A 76 -16.63 2.32 -4.19
C ALA A 76 -16.16 3.78 -4.29
N SER A 77 -15.20 4.19 -3.45
CA SER A 77 -14.56 5.50 -3.52
C SER A 77 -13.50 5.62 -4.65
N GLY A 78 -13.31 4.58 -5.45
CA GLY A 78 -12.31 4.54 -6.53
C GLY A 78 -10.89 4.26 -6.05
N ALA A 79 -10.71 3.78 -4.82
CA ALA A 79 -9.40 3.39 -4.30
C ALA A 79 -9.21 1.86 -4.38
N ALA A 80 -8.05 1.45 -4.89
CA ALA A 80 -7.54 0.08 -4.78
C ALA A 80 -6.53 0.01 -3.63
N LEU A 81 -6.39 -1.16 -3.03
CA LEU A 81 -5.50 -1.41 -1.91
C LEU A 81 -4.62 -2.62 -2.19
N TRP A 82 -3.32 -2.49 -1.99
CA TRP A 82 -2.35 -3.58 -2.09
C TRP A 82 -1.12 -3.29 -1.24
N ASP A 83 -0.13 -4.18 -1.31
CA ASP A 83 1.20 -3.97 -0.78
C ASP A 83 2.26 -3.96 -1.88
N THR A 84 3.39 -3.34 -1.63
CA THR A 84 4.48 -3.29 -2.60
C THR A 84 5.18 -4.65 -2.71
N ILE A 85 5.27 -5.37 -1.59
CA ILE A 85 5.97 -6.65 -1.47
C ILE A 85 4.96 -7.79 -1.58
N GLU A 86 5.19 -8.67 -2.55
CA GLU A 86 4.45 -9.93 -2.72
C GLU A 86 4.83 -10.94 -1.63
N SER A 87 6.14 -11.10 -1.40
CA SER A 87 6.64 -12.04 -0.42
C SER A 87 7.99 -11.62 0.15
N CYS A 88 8.28 -12.02 1.39
CA CYS A 88 9.55 -11.74 2.04
C CYS A 88 9.83 -12.72 3.18
N GLU A 89 11.05 -12.70 3.69
CA GLU A 89 11.38 -13.26 4.98
C GLU A 89 11.34 -12.15 6.02
N ARG A 90 10.63 -12.37 7.12
CA ARG A 90 10.53 -11.39 8.20
C ARG A 90 10.13 -12.06 9.50
N THR A 91 10.80 -11.67 10.58
CA THR A 91 10.38 -11.98 11.95
C THR A 91 9.74 -10.74 12.56
N GLY A 92 8.54 -10.88 13.10
CA GLY A 92 7.78 -9.74 13.63
C GLY A 92 7.14 -8.89 12.53
N SER A 93 6.77 -7.66 12.87
CA SER A 93 6.01 -6.74 11.99
C SER A 93 6.80 -5.50 11.57
N LEU A 94 8.08 -5.38 11.95
CA LEU A 94 8.88 -4.21 11.63
C LEU A 94 9.35 -4.25 10.17
N ASP A 95 9.17 -3.15 9.47
CA ASP A 95 9.65 -2.97 8.10
C ASP A 95 11.17 -3.13 7.96
N SER A 96 11.94 -2.80 9.01
CA SER A 96 13.40 -2.97 9.03
C SER A 96 13.84 -4.43 9.03
N ALA A 97 12.97 -5.35 9.46
CA ALA A 97 13.25 -6.78 9.50
C ALA A 97 12.92 -7.51 8.18
N ILE A 98 12.45 -6.79 7.16
CA ILE A 98 12.15 -7.37 5.84
C ILE A 98 13.44 -7.74 5.12
N LEU A 99 13.59 -9.03 4.81
CA LEU A 99 14.72 -9.62 4.08
C LEU A 99 14.23 -10.29 2.80
N ARG A 100 15.07 -10.31 1.77
CA ARG A 100 14.81 -10.95 0.46
C ARG A 100 13.41 -10.65 -0.09
N PRO A 101 13.01 -9.36 -0.18
CA PRO A 101 11.69 -9.00 -0.69
C PRO A 101 11.56 -9.34 -2.17
N GLN A 102 10.42 -9.90 -2.55
CA GLN A 102 9.93 -9.94 -3.93
C GLN A 102 8.78 -8.95 -4.02
N VAL A 103 8.76 -8.13 -5.06
CA VAL A 103 7.66 -7.17 -5.28
C VAL A 103 6.61 -7.78 -6.17
N ASN A 104 5.40 -7.27 -6.04
CA ASN A 104 4.26 -7.66 -6.86
C ASN A 104 4.49 -7.32 -8.35
N ASP A 105 3.78 -8.04 -9.23
CA ASP A 105 3.81 -7.79 -10.69
C ASP A 105 3.00 -6.53 -11.03
N PHE A 106 3.63 -5.37 -10.87
CA PHE A 106 3.00 -4.08 -11.18
C PHE A 106 2.72 -3.87 -12.67
N PRO A 107 3.55 -4.32 -13.62
CA PRO A 107 3.19 -4.26 -15.04
C PRO A 107 1.89 -4.97 -15.36
N ALA A 108 1.72 -6.21 -14.92
CA ALA A 108 0.47 -6.95 -15.12
C ALA A 108 -0.72 -6.26 -14.41
N PHE A 109 -0.51 -5.76 -13.18
CA PHE A 109 -1.53 -5.06 -12.42
C PHE A 109 -2.02 -3.79 -13.13
N PHE A 110 -1.11 -2.91 -13.58
CA PHE A 110 -1.50 -1.67 -14.27
C PHE A 110 -2.07 -1.91 -15.66
N ALA A 111 -1.63 -2.97 -16.37
CA ALA A 111 -2.24 -3.39 -17.62
C ALA A 111 -3.71 -3.79 -17.44
N ALA A 112 -4.03 -4.48 -16.33
CA ALA A 112 -5.40 -4.85 -15.97
C ALA A 112 -6.24 -3.66 -15.45
N HIS A 113 -5.60 -2.62 -14.92
CA HIS A 113 -6.26 -1.47 -14.30
C HIS A 113 -5.78 -0.12 -14.86
N PRO A 114 -5.99 0.18 -16.15
CA PRO A 114 -5.46 1.35 -16.83
C PRO A 114 -6.08 2.68 -16.34
N THR A 115 -7.17 2.61 -15.59
CA THR A 115 -7.85 3.76 -14.99
C THR A 115 -7.12 4.34 -13.78
N ILE A 116 -6.18 3.59 -13.18
CA ILE A 116 -5.36 4.07 -12.07
C ILE A 116 -4.37 5.11 -12.60
N LYS A 117 -4.44 6.33 -12.03
CA LYS A 117 -3.56 7.46 -12.38
C LYS A 117 -2.76 7.96 -11.20
N ARG A 118 -3.04 7.45 -10.00
CA ARG A 118 -2.30 7.84 -8.79
C ARG A 118 -1.91 6.64 -7.96
N VAL A 119 -0.68 6.66 -7.44
CA VAL A 119 -0.16 5.70 -6.47
C VAL A 119 0.17 6.44 -5.17
N CYS A 120 -0.42 6.02 -4.08
CA CYS A 120 -0.19 6.56 -2.74
C CYS A 120 0.59 5.54 -1.90
N LEU A 121 1.85 5.83 -1.60
CA LEU A 121 2.75 4.96 -0.87
C LEU A 121 2.64 5.23 0.64
N ASN A 122 2.08 4.30 1.40
CA ASN A 122 1.86 4.39 2.84
C ASN A 122 3.15 4.14 3.62
N GLY A 123 3.97 5.16 3.73
CA GLY A 123 5.20 5.15 4.51
C GLY A 123 6.48 4.95 3.71
N GLY A 124 7.60 5.21 4.40
CA GLY A 124 8.93 5.22 3.77
C GLY A 124 9.39 3.86 3.23
N LYS A 125 8.96 2.75 3.86
CA LYS A 125 9.34 1.41 3.37
C LYS A 125 8.63 1.06 2.06
N ALA A 126 7.33 1.35 1.96
CA ALA A 126 6.59 1.19 0.71
C ALA A 126 7.26 2.03 -0.40
N ALA A 127 7.62 3.28 -0.10
CA ALA A 127 8.32 4.15 -1.04
C ALA A 127 9.72 3.62 -1.43
N GLN A 128 10.47 3.07 -0.48
CA GLN A 128 11.78 2.46 -0.75
C GLN A 128 11.65 1.26 -1.69
N MET A 129 10.71 0.36 -1.42
CA MET A 129 10.47 -0.83 -2.23
C MET A 129 9.97 -0.46 -3.62
N TRP A 130 9.05 0.48 -3.71
CA TRP A 130 8.57 1.02 -4.99
C TRP A 130 9.73 1.53 -5.85
N ARG A 131 10.55 2.45 -5.33
CA ARG A 131 11.69 3.02 -6.08
C ARG A 131 12.73 1.98 -6.47
N ARG A 132 13.01 1.03 -5.57
CA ARG A 132 14.13 0.08 -5.75
C ARG A 132 13.77 -1.05 -6.70
N HIS A 133 12.51 -1.47 -6.72
CA HIS A 133 12.11 -2.70 -7.38
C HIS A 133 10.97 -2.53 -8.38
N ALA A 134 9.94 -1.71 -8.09
CA ALA A 134 8.82 -1.51 -9.01
C ALA A 134 9.17 -0.55 -10.14
N VAL A 135 9.81 0.58 -9.84
CA VAL A 135 10.17 1.59 -10.85
C VAL A 135 11.06 1.01 -11.95
N PRO A 136 12.14 0.25 -11.69
CA PRO A 136 12.98 -0.31 -12.77
C PRO A 136 12.18 -1.16 -13.75
N VAL A 137 11.32 -2.05 -13.25
CA VAL A 137 10.50 -2.93 -14.09
C VAL A 137 9.46 -2.13 -14.87
N LEU A 138 8.80 -1.15 -14.23
CA LEU A 138 7.83 -0.29 -14.90
C LEU A 138 8.49 0.66 -15.93
N THR A 139 9.78 0.98 -15.78
CA THR A 139 10.51 1.80 -16.77
C THR A 139 10.70 1.06 -18.09
N GLU A 140 10.75 -0.28 -18.07
CA GLU A 140 10.74 -1.10 -19.28
C GLU A 140 9.39 -0.99 -20.02
N HIS A 141 8.34 -0.55 -19.32
CA HIS A 141 7.00 -0.24 -19.82
C HIS A 141 6.70 1.27 -19.68
N ALA A 142 7.53 2.11 -20.32
CA ALA A 142 7.60 3.56 -20.11
C ALA A 142 6.26 4.30 -20.19
N ASP A 143 5.32 3.82 -21.02
CA ASP A 143 4.00 4.42 -21.15
C ASP A 143 3.15 4.27 -19.87
N MET A 144 3.40 3.25 -19.05
CA MET A 144 2.66 3.03 -17.79
C MET A 144 3.07 4.02 -16.69
N LEU A 145 4.36 4.41 -16.63
CA LEU A 145 4.86 5.35 -15.62
C LEU A 145 4.59 6.82 -15.97
N LYS A 146 4.48 7.13 -17.26
CA LYS A 146 4.44 8.51 -17.76
C LYS A 146 3.34 9.35 -17.13
N ASP A 147 2.19 8.73 -16.86
CA ASP A 147 0.98 9.39 -16.38
C ASP A 147 0.66 9.07 -14.92
N LEU A 148 1.53 8.33 -14.20
CA LEU A 148 1.32 8.00 -12.80
C LEU A 148 1.78 9.13 -11.87
N ASP A 149 0.85 9.69 -11.11
CA ASP A 149 1.11 10.61 -10.00
C ASP A 149 1.48 9.79 -8.74
N VAL A 150 2.76 9.67 -8.42
CA VAL A 150 3.22 8.89 -7.26
C VAL A 150 3.46 9.79 -6.06
N ARG A 151 2.77 9.51 -4.96
CA ARG A 151 2.84 10.29 -3.72
C ARG A 151 3.30 9.43 -2.55
N VAL A 152 4.32 9.91 -1.85
CA VAL A 152 4.77 9.31 -0.59
C VAL A 152 4.04 9.98 0.57
N LEU A 153 3.31 9.17 1.33
CA LEU A 153 2.51 9.64 2.47
C LEU A 153 3.11 9.12 3.78
N PRO A 154 2.90 9.83 4.88
CA PRO A 154 3.34 9.34 6.19
C PRO A 154 2.63 8.05 6.55
N SER A 155 3.38 7.11 7.14
CA SER A 155 2.86 5.80 7.52
C SER A 155 1.75 5.90 8.56
N THR A 156 0.67 5.15 8.34
CA THR A 156 -0.43 4.97 9.30
C THR A 156 -0.11 3.99 10.42
N SER A 157 1.03 3.28 10.32
CA SER A 157 1.50 2.33 11.32
C SER A 157 1.68 2.99 12.71
N PRO A 158 1.41 2.27 13.82
CA PRO A 158 1.71 2.73 15.16
C PRO A 158 3.21 3.01 15.38
N ALA A 159 4.10 2.44 14.57
CA ALA A 159 5.54 2.75 14.59
C ALA A 159 5.83 4.22 14.24
N ASN A 160 4.95 4.90 13.50
CA ASN A 160 5.00 6.34 13.26
C ASN A 160 4.33 7.10 14.43
N ALA A 161 4.94 7.06 15.62
CA ALA A 161 4.38 7.66 16.83
C ALA A 161 4.44 9.20 16.83
N ARG A 162 5.23 9.81 15.93
CA ARG A 162 5.44 11.26 15.90
C ARG A 162 4.27 12.06 15.35
N MET A 163 3.39 11.41 14.57
CA MET A 163 2.26 12.08 13.92
C MET A 163 0.94 11.61 14.55
N GLY A 164 0.09 12.57 14.91
CA GLY A 164 -1.29 12.32 15.32
C GLY A 164 -2.21 11.98 14.14
N LEU A 165 -3.49 11.76 14.42
CA LEU A 165 -4.48 11.49 13.37
C LEU A 165 -4.69 12.71 12.46
N GLU A 166 -4.78 13.90 13.07
CA GLU A 166 -5.00 15.16 12.33
C GLU A 166 -3.82 15.48 11.40
N ASP A 167 -2.58 15.23 11.84
CA ASP A 167 -1.39 15.39 10.99
C ASP A 167 -1.43 14.47 9.78
N LEU A 168 -1.87 13.22 9.99
CA LEU A 168 -2.05 12.27 8.88
C LEU A 168 -3.15 12.76 7.94
N LEU A 169 -4.29 13.18 8.45
CA LEU A 169 -5.41 13.66 7.64
C LEU A 169 -5.04 14.87 6.80
N ALA A 170 -4.27 15.81 7.34
CA ALA A 170 -3.79 16.98 6.61
C ALA A 170 -2.99 16.62 5.35
N LEU A 171 -2.27 15.49 5.36
CA LEU A 171 -1.44 15.04 4.23
C LEU A 171 -2.16 14.01 3.33
N TRP A 172 -3.01 13.16 3.92
CA TRP A 172 -3.70 12.12 3.19
C TRP A 172 -4.88 12.64 2.38
N ARG A 173 -5.70 13.58 2.92
CA ARG A 173 -6.87 14.13 2.22
C ARG A 173 -6.53 14.69 0.84
N PRO A 174 -5.58 15.64 0.69
CA PRO A 174 -5.25 16.17 -0.64
C PRO A 174 -4.61 15.14 -1.57
N ALA A 175 -4.03 14.08 -1.02
CA ALA A 175 -3.46 13.00 -1.81
C ALA A 175 -4.52 12.02 -2.33
N LEU A 176 -5.60 11.80 -1.58
CA LEU A 176 -6.70 10.91 -1.95
C LEU A 176 -7.83 11.63 -2.71
N ASP A 177 -7.81 12.96 -2.78
CA ASP A 177 -8.76 13.72 -3.59
C ASP A 177 -8.35 13.67 -5.07
N VAL A 178 -9.11 12.94 -5.88
CA VAL A 178 -8.86 12.80 -7.33
C VAL A 178 -9.42 13.99 -8.12
N GLN A 179 -10.38 14.73 -7.54
CA GLN A 179 -11.09 15.79 -8.28
C GLN A 179 -10.34 17.13 -8.25
N SER A 180 -9.47 17.38 -7.28
CA SER A 180 -8.81 18.67 -7.08
C SER A 180 -7.56 18.92 -7.93
N ASN A 181 -7.12 17.99 -8.79
CA ASN A 181 -5.85 18.09 -9.53
C ASN A 181 -5.98 18.16 -11.06
N VAL A 182 -6.98 18.81 -11.58
CA VAL A 182 -6.89 19.33 -12.95
C VAL A 182 -6.09 20.63 -12.89
N GLY A 183 -4.75 20.56 -13.01
CA GLY A 183 -3.93 21.74 -13.24
C GLY A 183 -2.70 22.00 -12.36
N LYS A 184 -2.22 21.09 -11.52
CA LYS A 184 -0.94 21.29 -10.81
C LYS A 184 0.03 20.13 -11.04
N THR A 185 1.01 20.39 -11.88
CA THR A 185 2.22 19.57 -12.03
C THR A 185 2.91 19.49 -10.68
N VAL A 186 2.89 18.31 -10.04
CA VAL A 186 3.60 18.05 -8.79
C VAL A 186 4.84 17.22 -9.11
N ASN A 187 5.97 17.70 -8.64
CA ASN A 187 7.31 17.16 -8.67
C ASN A 187 7.43 15.68 -9.05
N LYS A 188 8.00 15.44 -10.23
CA LYS A 188 8.57 14.15 -10.62
C LYS A 188 9.69 13.80 -9.64
N ILE A 189 9.47 12.80 -8.78
CA ILE A 189 10.57 12.10 -8.14
C ILE A 189 11.06 11.04 -9.13
N VAL A 190 11.83 11.53 -10.09
CA VAL A 190 12.77 10.73 -10.87
C VAL A 190 14.13 11.33 -10.54
N ALA A 191 14.78 10.80 -9.55
CA ALA A 191 16.21 10.83 -9.29
C ALA A 191 16.52 9.79 -8.21
#